data_34bc7354beb5c5cff49b39a8026160a9
#
_entry.id   34bc7354beb5c5cff49b39a8026160a9
#
_cell.length_a   1.000
_cell.length_b   1.000
_cell.length_c   1.000
_cell.angle_alpha   90.00
_cell.angle_beta   90.00
_cell.angle_gamma   90.00
#
_symmetry.space_group_name_H-M   'P 1'
#
loop_
_entity.id
_entity.type
_entity.pdbx_description
1 polymer ?
#
loop_
_entity_poly.entity_id
_entity_poly.type
_entity_poly.pdbx_seq_one_letter_code
_entity_poly.pdbx_strand_id
1 'polypeptide(L)'
;MSDFMGVIEKIEKIPLRVPLKHLYKGSYYKMRNRCTIITRITTSDGVVGQSYNADTDEEQNEVLAIIHDEIVPLVTGMDARQVEKIWHAMIPVTLDQLRDRAIPMQAIACIDSAIWDAVGKYANQPLWRLWGGFRDRIPMIGIGGYYGSSEADLERELGFFKDEIGMVGMKFKIGAKPPEEDAARLRLARSIVGEDFVFVVDANQGYTVNEALKFLSHIEGEIPLRWFEEPTRWHADWRGLRDVRLRGNVNVAAGQSEISRVGMREMMVNGAIDVCNFDASWGGGPTEWRRVAALASAFDVQLGHHEEAQVASHLLASVPHGTYVESFSPTRDPIFWELLDNRQPLVNGEFVLPDAPGFGWQLNEDFIDKYRVDK
;
A
#
# COMPACT_ATOMS: atom_id res chain seq x y z
N MET A 1 40.34 -12.31 5.16
CA MET A 1 39.70 -11.47 6.17
C MET A 1 38.42 -11.00 5.55
N SER A 2 37.28 -11.49 6.00
CA SER A 2 36.00 -10.96 5.54
C SER A 2 35.87 -9.59 6.19
N ASP A 3 36.04 -8.55 5.38
CA ASP A 3 35.72 -7.20 5.80
C ASP A 3 34.24 -7.16 6.18
N PHE A 4 33.96 -7.02 7.47
CA PHE A 4 32.62 -6.80 8.00
C PHE A 4 32.17 -5.38 7.65
N MET A 5 32.06 -5.11 6.35
CA MET A 5 31.42 -3.91 5.85
C MET A 5 29.92 -4.15 5.83
N GLY A 6 29.13 -3.17 6.29
CA GLY A 6 27.68 -3.24 6.25
C GLY A 6 26.98 -3.65 7.54
N VAL A 7 27.62 -3.53 8.68
CA VAL A 7 26.98 -3.75 9.98
C VAL A 7 26.08 -2.57 10.35
N ILE A 8 24.86 -2.84 10.80
CA ILE A 8 23.92 -1.80 11.25
C ILE A 8 24.48 -1.12 12.49
N GLU A 9 24.79 0.19 12.39
CA GLU A 9 25.29 0.99 13.51
C GLU A 9 24.26 1.93 14.10
N LYS A 10 23.40 2.52 13.24
CA LYS A 10 22.43 3.54 13.66
C LYS A 10 21.11 3.35 12.94
N ILE A 11 20.03 3.50 13.69
CA ILE A 11 18.66 3.51 13.18
C ILE A 11 17.99 4.81 13.64
N GLU A 12 17.65 5.66 12.68
CA GLU A 12 16.87 6.88 12.89
C GLU A 12 15.43 6.64 12.45
N LYS A 13 14.50 7.19 13.18
CA LYS A 13 13.07 7.17 12.88
C LYS A 13 12.52 8.56 13.06
N ILE A 14 11.90 9.11 12.03
CA ILE A 14 11.39 10.48 11.99
C ILE A 14 9.91 10.41 11.67
N PRO A 15 9.03 10.60 12.66
CA PRO A 15 7.60 10.64 12.43
C PRO A 15 7.17 11.94 11.75
N LEU A 16 6.41 11.81 10.68
CA LEU A 16 5.78 12.94 10.00
C LEU A 16 4.27 12.90 10.20
N ARG A 17 3.67 14.08 10.37
CA ARG A 17 2.23 14.28 10.41
C ARG A 17 1.87 15.50 9.60
N VAL A 18 1.23 15.27 8.44
CA VAL A 18 0.80 16.33 7.53
C VAL A 18 -0.70 16.55 7.66
N PRO A 19 -1.17 17.70 8.20
CA PRO A 19 -2.59 17.98 8.33
C PRO A 19 -3.21 18.13 6.93
N LEU A 20 -4.34 17.44 6.72
CA LEU A 20 -5.10 17.52 5.47
C LEU A 20 -6.06 18.71 5.50
N LYS A 21 -6.21 19.37 4.35
CA LYS A 21 -7.13 20.53 4.23
C LYS A 21 -8.59 20.15 4.43
N HIS A 22 -8.95 18.90 4.11
CA HIS A 22 -10.30 18.38 4.19
C HIS A 22 -10.35 17.13 5.05
N LEU A 23 -11.48 16.85 5.70
CA LEU A 23 -11.75 15.60 6.36
C LEU A 23 -12.19 14.56 5.32
N TYR A 24 -11.33 13.60 5.02
CA TYR A 24 -11.69 12.49 4.15
C TYR A 24 -12.46 11.42 4.92
N LYS A 25 -13.57 10.93 4.34
CA LYS A 25 -14.43 9.92 4.94
C LYS A 25 -14.57 8.73 4.01
N GLY A 26 -14.01 7.60 4.40
CA GLY A 26 -14.29 6.30 3.81
C GLY A 26 -15.57 5.68 4.37
N SER A 27 -15.72 4.37 4.29
CA SER A 27 -16.91 3.67 4.76
C SER A 27 -17.12 3.84 6.27
N TYR A 28 -16.11 3.47 7.06
CA TYR A 28 -16.16 3.52 8.53
C TYR A 28 -14.96 4.21 9.17
N TYR A 29 -14.16 4.92 8.40
CA TYR A 29 -12.99 5.66 8.89
C TYR A 29 -13.01 7.13 8.48
N LYS A 30 -12.22 7.93 9.17
CA LYS A 30 -12.03 9.36 8.88
C LYS A 30 -10.54 9.66 8.97
N MET A 31 -10.05 10.47 8.05
CA MET A 31 -8.65 10.86 8.00
C MET A 31 -8.51 12.38 8.04
N ARG A 32 -7.76 12.88 9.03
CA ARG A 32 -7.44 14.30 9.24
C ARG A 32 -6.00 14.64 8.92
N ASN A 33 -5.13 13.68 9.07
CA ASN A 33 -3.71 13.80 8.80
C ASN A 33 -3.27 12.68 7.86
N ARG A 34 -2.25 12.94 7.06
CA ARG A 34 -1.47 11.91 6.39
C ARG A 34 -0.18 11.74 7.19
N CYS A 35 0.08 10.55 7.69
CA CYS A 35 1.21 10.26 8.55
C CYS A 35 2.15 9.26 7.89
N THR A 36 3.43 9.31 8.23
CA THR A 36 4.42 8.30 7.88
C THR A 36 5.58 8.33 8.86
N ILE A 37 6.36 7.27 8.90
CA ILE A 37 7.62 7.20 9.63
C ILE A 37 8.75 7.05 8.61
N ILE A 38 9.64 8.03 8.56
CA ILE A 38 10.89 7.87 7.84
C ILE A 38 11.85 7.06 8.69
N THR A 39 12.40 6.00 8.11
CA THR A 39 13.42 5.17 8.75
C THR A 39 14.72 5.29 7.97
N ARG A 40 15.81 5.61 8.67
CA ARG A 40 17.18 5.62 8.12
C ARG A 40 18.06 4.66 8.88
N ILE A 41 18.70 3.76 8.17
CA ILE A 41 19.65 2.77 8.73
C ILE A 41 21.02 3.07 8.17
N THR A 42 21.94 3.45 9.04
CA THR A 42 23.35 3.69 8.70
C THR A 42 24.17 2.47 9.05
N THR A 43 25.00 2.04 8.13
CA THR A 43 25.91 0.91 8.31
C THR A 43 27.35 1.37 8.54
N SER A 44 28.19 0.49 9.09
CA SER A 44 29.58 0.76 9.48
C SER A 44 30.49 1.23 8.35
N ASP A 45 30.10 1.00 7.10
CA ASP A 45 30.80 1.47 5.90
C ASP A 45 30.14 2.72 5.28
N GLY A 46 29.17 3.31 5.99
CA GLY A 46 28.55 4.57 5.64
C GLY A 46 27.39 4.50 4.63
N VAL A 47 26.94 3.28 4.25
CA VAL A 47 25.72 3.16 3.44
C VAL A 47 24.49 3.52 4.29
N VAL A 48 23.63 4.36 3.75
CA VAL A 48 22.37 4.75 4.38
C VAL A 48 21.20 4.18 3.59
N GLY A 49 20.54 3.18 4.14
CA GLY A 49 19.24 2.70 3.67
C GLY A 49 18.12 3.56 4.25
N GLN A 50 17.14 3.92 3.43
CA GLN A 50 16.03 4.78 3.86
C GLN A 50 14.70 4.34 3.28
N SER A 51 13.65 4.51 4.08
CA SER A 51 12.28 4.26 3.66
C SER A 51 11.31 5.21 4.36
N TYR A 52 10.06 5.23 3.91
CA TYR A 52 8.95 5.79 4.66
C TYR A 52 7.77 4.80 4.62
N ASN A 53 7.21 4.52 5.77
CA ASN A 53 6.19 3.51 5.99
C ASN A 53 5.27 3.91 7.14
N ALA A 54 4.18 3.18 7.30
CA ALA A 54 3.17 3.35 8.34
C ALA A 54 2.47 4.71 8.26
N ASP A 55 1.23 4.71 7.82
CA ASP A 55 0.45 5.94 7.62
C ASP A 55 -0.63 6.17 8.67
N THR A 56 -0.63 5.41 9.75
CA THR A 56 -1.64 5.51 10.82
C THR A 56 -1.28 6.62 11.80
N ASP A 57 -2.21 7.55 12.02
CA ASP A 57 -2.02 8.70 12.92
C ASP A 57 -2.06 8.26 14.40
N GLU A 58 -3.01 7.40 14.75
CA GLU A 58 -3.26 7.01 16.14
C GLU A 58 -2.20 6.04 16.68
N GLU A 59 -1.71 5.12 15.86
CA GLU A 59 -0.78 4.04 16.23
C GLU A 59 0.69 4.42 16.09
N GLN A 60 1.00 5.55 15.46
CA GLN A 60 2.39 5.97 15.14
C GLN A 60 3.32 5.92 16.35
N ASN A 61 2.87 6.38 17.52
CA ASN A 61 3.68 6.39 18.72
C ASN A 61 4.02 4.98 19.23
N GLU A 62 3.09 4.02 19.10
CA GLU A 62 3.33 2.64 19.48
C GLU A 62 4.31 1.95 18.52
N VAL A 63 4.17 2.20 17.21
CA VAL A 63 5.13 1.73 16.20
C VAL A 63 6.54 2.26 16.51
N LEU A 64 6.68 3.55 16.82
CA LEU A 64 7.95 4.17 17.18
C LEU A 64 8.56 3.56 18.44
N ALA A 65 7.76 3.30 19.47
CA ALA A 65 8.19 2.67 20.70
C ALA A 65 8.73 1.25 20.44
N ILE A 66 8.00 0.43 19.69
CA ILE A 66 8.45 -0.92 19.30
C ILE A 66 9.78 -0.87 18.54
N ILE A 67 9.90 0.05 17.57
CA ILE A 67 11.18 0.20 16.85
C ILE A 67 12.30 0.53 17.84
N HIS A 68 12.08 1.50 18.73
CA HIS A 68 13.13 1.98 19.63
C HIS A 68 13.52 0.98 20.71
N ASP A 69 12.53 0.47 21.41
CA ASP A 69 12.75 -0.28 22.63
C ASP A 69 12.97 -1.77 22.38
N GLU A 70 12.40 -2.30 21.30
CA GLU A 70 12.39 -3.73 21.05
C GLU A 70 13.21 -4.13 19.81
N ILE A 71 13.04 -3.45 18.65
CA ILE A 71 13.70 -3.87 17.40
C ILE A 71 15.17 -3.41 17.34
N VAL A 72 15.45 -2.14 17.65
CA VAL A 72 16.82 -1.59 17.58
C VAL A 72 17.83 -2.45 18.34
N PRO A 73 17.56 -2.90 19.60
CA PRO A 73 18.48 -3.78 20.31
C PRO A 73 18.71 -5.14 19.63
N LEU A 74 17.74 -5.65 18.89
CA LEU A 74 17.81 -6.96 18.24
C LEU A 74 18.64 -6.93 16.96
N VAL A 75 18.62 -5.82 16.22
CA VAL A 75 19.19 -5.76 14.86
C VAL A 75 20.48 -4.95 14.76
N THR A 76 20.79 -4.10 15.75
CA THR A 76 22.06 -3.37 15.80
C THR A 76 23.22 -4.36 15.88
N GLY A 77 24.26 -4.16 15.09
CA GLY A 77 25.41 -5.05 14.98
C GLY A 77 25.21 -6.21 13.99
N MET A 78 24.03 -6.35 13.36
CA MET A 78 23.81 -7.35 12.32
C MET A 78 24.26 -6.84 10.94
N ASP A 79 24.71 -7.74 10.07
CA ASP A 79 25.02 -7.42 8.68
C ASP A 79 23.73 -7.12 7.90
N ALA A 80 23.59 -5.89 7.41
CA ALA A 80 22.40 -5.42 6.68
C ALA A 80 22.06 -6.26 5.44
N ARG A 81 23.02 -6.98 4.87
CA ARG A 81 22.81 -7.86 3.70
C ARG A 81 22.13 -9.18 4.06
N GLN A 82 22.03 -9.53 5.34
CA GLN A 82 21.38 -10.75 5.83
C GLN A 82 19.88 -10.52 6.11
N VAL A 83 19.15 -10.05 5.11
CA VAL A 83 17.75 -9.60 5.23
C VAL A 83 16.87 -10.63 5.94
N GLU A 84 16.89 -11.87 5.51
CA GLU A 84 16.07 -12.95 6.10
C GLU A 84 16.40 -13.18 7.59
N LYS A 85 17.69 -13.08 7.97
CA LYS A 85 18.12 -13.22 9.35
C LYS A 85 17.67 -12.05 10.22
N ILE A 86 17.75 -10.82 9.69
CA ILE A 86 17.26 -9.61 10.37
C ILE A 86 15.75 -9.69 10.54
N TRP A 87 15.02 -10.01 9.48
CA TRP A 87 13.57 -10.16 9.52
C TRP A 87 13.15 -11.19 10.58
N HIS A 88 13.83 -12.34 10.62
CA HIS A 88 13.55 -13.38 11.62
C HIS A 88 13.92 -12.93 13.05
N ALA A 89 14.98 -12.15 13.23
CA ALA A 89 15.35 -11.61 14.52
C ALA A 89 14.32 -10.64 15.11
N MET A 90 13.50 -9.99 14.25
CA MET A 90 12.43 -9.09 14.69
C MET A 90 11.13 -9.80 15.09
N ILE A 91 10.93 -11.07 14.73
CA ILE A 91 9.69 -11.81 15.04
C ILE A 91 9.29 -11.77 16.52
N PRO A 92 10.20 -11.83 17.51
CA PRO A 92 9.82 -11.79 18.92
C PRO A 92 8.91 -10.62 19.32
N VAL A 93 8.98 -9.48 18.63
CA VAL A 93 8.10 -8.32 18.92
C VAL A 93 6.61 -8.59 18.66
N THR A 94 6.30 -9.64 17.91
CA THR A 94 4.92 -10.06 17.58
C THR A 94 4.33 -11.06 18.58
N LEU A 95 5.10 -11.51 19.58
CA LEU A 95 4.71 -12.59 20.47
C LEU A 95 3.90 -12.14 21.68
N ASP A 96 3.84 -10.84 21.96
CA ASP A 96 2.96 -10.31 23.00
C ASP A 96 1.50 -10.54 22.64
N GLN A 97 0.81 -11.38 23.44
CA GLN A 97 -0.57 -11.78 23.20
C GLN A 97 -1.59 -10.67 23.50
N LEU A 98 -1.21 -9.65 24.24
CA LEU A 98 -2.06 -8.53 24.62
C LEU A 98 -1.97 -7.34 23.64
N ARG A 99 -0.99 -7.36 22.76
CA ARG A 99 -0.76 -6.34 21.73
C ARG A 99 -1.45 -6.73 20.42
N ASP A 100 -2.05 -5.77 19.75
CA ASP A 100 -2.49 -5.98 18.35
C ASP A 100 -1.27 -6.24 17.47
N ARG A 101 -1.27 -7.37 16.77
CA ARG A 101 -0.16 -7.80 15.92
C ARG A 101 0.06 -6.93 14.68
N ALA A 102 -0.92 -6.15 14.27
CA ALA A 102 -0.75 -5.20 13.18
C ALA A 102 0.32 -4.14 13.50
N ILE A 103 0.40 -3.68 14.74
CA ILE A 103 1.34 -2.63 15.16
C ILE A 103 2.81 -3.08 15.06
N PRO A 104 3.24 -4.21 15.63
CA PRO A 104 4.61 -4.68 15.46
C PRO A 104 4.93 -5.09 14.01
N MET A 105 3.96 -5.52 13.21
CA MET A 105 4.22 -5.79 11.79
C MET A 105 4.50 -4.51 11.00
N GLN A 106 3.87 -3.38 11.34
CA GLN A 106 4.22 -2.07 10.79
C GLN A 106 5.64 -1.64 11.22
N ALA A 107 6.01 -1.86 12.48
CA ALA A 107 7.36 -1.58 12.97
C ALA A 107 8.43 -2.41 12.23
N ILE A 108 8.16 -3.69 11.98
CA ILE A 108 9.02 -4.57 11.17
C ILE A 108 9.12 -4.03 9.73
N ALA A 109 8.01 -3.59 9.15
CA ALA A 109 7.98 -3.06 7.79
C ALA A 109 8.85 -1.82 7.61
N CYS A 110 8.88 -0.91 8.60
CA CYS A 110 9.74 0.27 8.59
C CYS A 110 11.22 -0.11 8.48
N ILE A 111 11.65 -1.10 9.25
CA ILE A 111 13.04 -1.57 9.26
C ILE A 111 13.36 -2.38 8.01
N ASP A 112 12.51 -3.32 7.63
CA ASP A 112 12.70 -4.20 6.47
C ASP A 112 12.82 -3.40 5.17
N SER A 113 11.98 -2.38 4.98
CA SER A 113 12.03 -1.51 3.81
C SER A 113 13.36 -0.74 3.72
N ALA A 114 13.83 -0.18 4.84
CA ALA A 114 15.10 0.54 4.87
C ALA A 114 16.31 -0.40 4.68
N ILE A 115 16.25 -1.62 5.19
CA ILE A 115 17.26 -2.67 4.94
C ILE A 115 17.32 -3.01 3.45
N TRP A 116 16.18 -3.21 2.80
CA TRP A 116 16.16 -3.48 1.35
C TRP A 116 16.73 -2.32 0.53
N ASP A 117 16.47 -1.08 0.91
CA ASP A 117 17.09 0.07 0.26
C ASP A 117 18.63 0.03 0.36
N ALA A 118 19.16 -0.29 1.55
CA ALA A 118 20.60 -0.49 1.73
C ALA A 118 21.13 -1.63 0.86
N VAL A 119 20.43 -2.76 0.79
CA VAL A 119 20.80 -3.91 -0.06
C VAL A 119 20.83 -3.53 -1.54
N GLY A 120 19.84 -2.78 -2.02
CA GLY A 120 19.84 -2.25 -3.39
C GLY A 120 21.04 -1.35 -3.68
N LYS A 121 21.43 -0.50 -2.71
CA LYS A 121 22.63 0.34 -2.78
C LYS A 121 23.91 -0.48 -2.79
N TYR A 122 24.04 -1.50 -1.96
CA TYR A 122 25.17 -2.45 -2.01
C TYR A 122 25.27 -3.18 -3.35
N ALA A 123 24.14 -3.59 -3.89
CA ALA A 123 24.08 -4.27 -5.19
C ALA A 123 24.27 -3.31 -6.37
N ASN A 124 24.25 -2.00 -6.14
CA ASN A 124 24.20 -0.96 -7.17
C ASN A 124 23.06 -1.20 -8.19
N GLN A 125 21.88 -1.59 -7.66
CA GLN A 125 20.69 -1.91 -8.46
C GLN A 125 19.44 -1.27 -7.85
N PRO A 126 18.48 -0.81 -8.68
CA PRO A 126 17.15 -0.46 -8.20
C PRO A 126 16.41 -1.71 -7.70
N LEU A 127 15.59 -1.57 -6.67
CA LEU A 127 14.92 -2.71 -6.03
C LEU A 127 13.99 -3.48 -6.98
N TRP A 128 13.26 -2.79 -7.85
CA TRP A 128 12.39 -3.46 -8.81
C TRP A 128 13.16 -4.44 -9.72
N ARG A 129 14.38 -4.08 -10.11
CA ARG A 129 15.26 -4.95 -10.92
C ARG A 129 15.88 -6.07 -10.09
N LEU A 130 16.34 -5.74 -8.88
CA LEU A 130 16.92 -6.71 -7.94
C LEU A 130 15.91 -7.80 -7.55
N TRP A 131 14.63 -7.45 -7.45
CA TRP A 131 13.55 -8.37 -7.07
C TRP A 131 12.97 -9.20 -8.23
N GLY A 132 13.36 -8.95 -9.47
CA GLY A 132 12.94 -9.76 -10.63
C GLY A 132 12.92 -9.00 -11.94
N GLY A 133 12.70 -7.69 -11.94
CA GLY A 133 12.89 -6.82 -13.10
C GLY A 133 11.96 -7.09 -14.27
N PHE A 134 10.68 -7.39 -13.99
CA PHE A 134 9.76 -7.77 -15.07
C PHE A 134 9.41 -6.60 -16.00
N ARG A 135 9.22 -5.38 -15.44
CA ARG A 135 8.90 -4.17 -16.23
C ARG A 135 9.51 -2.92 -15.58
N ASP A 136 9.76 -1.89 -16.37
CA ASP A 136 10.33 -0.61 -15.94
C ASP A 136 9.28 0.50 -15.74
N ARG A 137 8.02 0.18 -15.99
CA ARG A 137 6.87 1.07 -15.77
C ARG A 137 5.63 0.26 -15.45
N ILE A 138 4.69 0.86 -14.74
CA ILE A 138 3.47 0.20 -14.30
C ILE A 138 2.28 1.16 -14.34
N PRO A 139 1.10 0.74 -14.83
CA PRO A 139 -0.06 1.60 -14.87
C PRO A 139 -0.51 2.00 -13.47
N MET A 140 -1.03 3.23 -13.34
CA MET A 140 -1.49 3.81 -12.09
C MET A 140 -2.99 4.08 -12.14
N ILE A 141 -3.66 3.85 -11.01
CA ILE A 141 -5.06 4.22 -10.79
C ILE A 141 -5.17 5.19 -9.62
N GLY A 142 -6.13 6.11 -9.71
CA GLY A 142 -6.46 7.02 -8.62
C GLY A 142 -7.22 6.33 -7.48
N ILE A 143 -7.15 6.85 -6.28
CA ILE A 143 -8.06 6.49 -5.18
C ILE A 143 -8.88 7.72 -4.82
N GLY A 144 -10.21 7.60 -4.85
CA GLY A 144 -11.08 8.72 -4.57
C GLY A 144 -12.55 8.33 -4.44
N GLY A 145 -13.44 9.28 -4.76
CA GLY A 145 -14.87 9.09 -4.57
C GLY A 145 -15.27 9.05 -3.10
N TYR A 146 -14.57 9.78 -2.25
CA TYR A 146 -14.86 9.87 -0.82
C TYR A 146 -16.23 10.44 -0.51
N TYR A 147 -16.78 10.06 0.62
CA TYR A 147 -18.08 10.56 1.08
C TYR A 147 -18.02 12.00 1.55
N GLY A 148 -19.08 12.76 1.25
CA GLY A 148 -19.21 14.18 1.61
C GLY A 148 -18.65 15.14 0.56
N SER A 149 -18.09 14.66 -0.51
CA SER A 149 -17.73 15.47 -1.68
C SER A 149 -18.97 15.85 -2.49
N SER A 150 -18.99 17.07 -3.03
CA SER A 150 -20.02 17.50 -3.97
C SER A 150 -19.77 16.87 -5.36
N GLU A 151 -20.75 16.96 -6.25
CA GLU A 151 -20.58 16.55 -7.65
C GLU A 151 -19.40 17.29 -8.32
N ALA A 152 -19.30 18.60 -8.11
CA ALA A 152 -18.19 19.40 -8.62
C ALA A 152 -16.82 19.02 -8.04
N ASP A 153 -16.75 18.50 -6.79
CA ASP A 153 -15.52 17.96 -6.22
C ASP A 153 -15.14 16.64 -6.90
N LEU A 154 -16.12 15.78 -7.17
CA LEU A 154 -15.93 14.53 -7.88
C LEU A 154 -15.48 14.78 -9.34
N GLU A 155 -16.10 15.73 -10.03
CA GLU A 155 -15.68 16.13 -11.38
C GLU A 155 -14.21 16.61 -11.40
N ARG A 156 -13.80 17.45 -10.46
CA ARG A 156 -12.41 17.90 -10.35
C ARG A 156 -11.44 16.77 -10.04
N GLU A 157 -11.81 15.86 -9.14
CA GLU A 157 -10.96 14.72 -8.79
C GLU A 157 -10.78 13.78 -9.98
N LEU A 158 -11.86 13.47 -10.68
CA LEU A 158 -11.83 12.61 -11.88
C LEU A 158 -11.08 13.27 -13.04
N GLY A 159 -11.29 14.57 -13.27
CA GLY A 159 -10.55 15.36 -14.26
C GLY A 159 -9.06 15.38 -13.96
N PHE A 160 -8.68 15.55 -12.70
CA PHE A 160 -7.27 15.47 -12.28
C PHE A 160 -6.68 14.10 -12.62
N PHE A 161 -7.32 13.00 -12.26
CA PHE A 161 -6.77 11.66 -12.53
C PHE A 161 -6.71 11.35 -14.03
N LYS A 162 -7.79 11.61 -14.76
CA LYS A 162 -7.90 11.23 -16.16
C LYS A 162 -7.18 12.19 -17.09
N ASP A 163 -7.47 13.49 -16.99
CA ASP A 163 -7.08 14.48 -17.99
C ASP A 163 -5.73 15.13 -17.69
N GLU A 164 -5.41 15.40 -16.40
CA GLU A 164 -4.16 16.04 -16.03
C GLU A 164 -3.02 15.02 -15.87
N ILE A 165 -3.30 13.87 -15.21
CA ILE A 165 -2.28 12.84 -14.94
C ILE A 165 -2.29 11.72 -16.00
N GLY A 166 -3.44 11.47 -16.64
CA GLY A 166 -3.59 10.40 -17.62
C GLY A 166 -3.72 9.01 -17.00
N MET A 167 -4.18 8.90 -15.76
CA MET A 167 -4.40 7.60 -15.11
C MET A 167 -5.45 6.78 -15.86
N VAL A 168 -5.24 5.45 -15.90
CA VAL A 168 -6.10 4.54 -16.65
C VAL A 168 -7.42 4.23 -15.95
N GLY A 169 -7.55 4.56 -14.67
CA GLY A 169 -8.73 4.24 -13.88
C GLY A 169 -8.69 4.79 -12.46
N MET A 170 -9.66 4.34 -11.66
CA MET A 170 -9.84 4.78 -10.29
C MET A 170 -10.38 3.66 -9.40
N LYS A 171 -9.92 3.61 -8.15
CA LYS A 171 -10.56 2.92 -7.03
C LYS A 171 -11.55 3.86 -6.36
N PHE A 172 -12.85 3.56 -6.53
CA PHE A 172 -13.96 4.38 -6.06
C PHE A 172 -14.52 3.86 -4.73
N LYS A 173 -14.61 4.72 -3.72
CA LYS A 173 -15.08 4.33 -2.38
C LYS A 173 -16.59 4.16 -2.31
N ILE A 174 -17.03 2.98 -1.83
CA ILE A 174 -18.42 2.59 -1.58
C ILE A 174 -18.55 1.95 -0.19
N GLY A 175 -19.72 1.48 0.21
CA GLY A 175 -19.92 0.66 1.42
C GLY A 175 -20.42 1.42 2.66
N ALA A 176 -20.51 2.77 2.62
CA ALA A 176 -21.07 3.57 3.73
C ALA A 176 -22.53 4.01 3.50
N LYS A 177 -23.04 3.77 2.30
CA LYS A 177 -24.41 4.11 1.93
C LYS A 177 -25.17 2.87 1.48
N PRO A 178 -26.51 2.94 1.39
CA PRO A 178 -27.28 1.88 0.76
C PRO A 178 -26.76 1.54 -0.65
N PRO A 179 -26.77 0.26 -1.06
CA PRO A 179 -26.22 -0.18 -2.35
C PRO A 179 -26.71 0.61 -3.56
N GLU A 180 -27.98 1.01 -3.59
CA GLU A 180 -28.59 1.82 -4.64
C GLU A 180 -28.02 3.24 -4.71
N GLU A 181 -27.70 3.85 -3.57
CA GLU A 181 -27.07 5.18 -3.53
C GLU A 181 -25.62 5.13 -4.00
N ASP A 182 -24.86 4.12 -3.57
CA ASP A 182 -23.47 3.95 -4.01
C ASP A 182 -23.39 3.61 -5.50
N ALA A 183 -24.35 2.82 -6.03
CA ALA A 183 -24.48 2.58 -7.48
C ALA A 183 -24.78 3.88 -8.25
N ALA A 184 -25.64 4.75 -7.73
CA ALA A 184 -25.93 6.04 -8.35
C ALA A 184 -24.70 6.95 -8.39
N ARG A 185 -23.89 6.98 -7.32
CA ARG A 185 -22.62 7.72 -7.27
C ARG A 185 -21.62 7.19 -8.31
N LEU A 186 -21.52 5.88 -8.45
CA LEU A 186 -20.63 5.26 -9.45
C LEU A 186 -21.09 5.55 -10.89
N ARG A 187 -22.43 5.57 -11.16
CA ARG A 187 -22.95 6.00 -12.46
C ARG A 187 -22.60 7.45 -12.78
N LEU A 188 -22.71 8.34 -11.79
CA LEU A 188 -22.28 9.72 -11.98
C LEU A 188 -20.80 9.79 -12.35
N ALA A 189 -19.93 9.06 -11.63
CA ALA A 189 -18.51 9.00 -11.95
C ALA A 189 -18.27 8.45 -13.38
N ARG A 190 -19.00 7.39 -13.78
CA ARG A 190 -18.93 6.83 -15.14
C ARG A 190 -19.36 7.85 -16.21
N SER A 191 -20.40 8.63 -15.97
CA SER A 191 -20.84 9.66 -16.93
C SER A 191 -19.83 10.78 -17.14
N ILE A 192 -18.98 11.06 -16.14
CA ILE A 192 -17.91 12.07 -16.21
C ILE A 192 -16.71 11.53 -17.00
N VAL A 193 -16.27 10.30 -16.72
CA VAL A 193 -15.01 9.78 -17.31
C VAL A 193 -15.20 8.99 -18.62
N GLY A 194 -16.41 8.57 -18.95
CA GLY A 194 -16.70 7.76 -20.17
C GLY A 194 -16.34 6.28 -19.98
N GLU A 195 -16.50 5.49 -21.06
CA GLU A 195 -16.49 4.02 -21.02
C GLU A 195 -15.10 3.38 -20.82
N ASP A 196 -14.04 4.01 -21.35
CA ASP A 196 -12.69 3.43 -21.36
C ASP A 196 -11.98 3.52 -20.00
N PHE A 197 -12.51 4.29 -19.05
CA PHE A 197 -11.90 4.48 -17.74
C PHE A 197 -12.20 3.28 -16.82
N VAL A 198 -11.15 2.68 -16.28
CA VAL A 198 -11.25 1.48 -15.42
C VAL A 198 -11.82 1.85 -14.06
N PHE A 199 -12.84 1.12 -13.60
CA PHE A 199 -13.30 1.22 -12.22
C PHE A 199 -12.93 -0.03 -11.42
N VAL A 200 -12.33 0.22 -10.27
CA VAL A 200 -12.29 -0.63 -9.10
C VAL A 200 -13.24 -0.02 -8.07
N VAL A 201 -14.00 -0.82 -7.35
CA VAL A 201 -14.78 -0.33 -6.21
C VAL A 201 -14.24 -0.93 -4.92
N ASP A 202 -14.21 -0.13 -3.85
CA ASP A 202 -13.72 -0.55 -2.55
C ASP A 202 -14.75 -0.22 -1.46
N ALA A 203 -15.29 -1.27 -0.85
CA ALA A 203 -16.26 -1.12 0.23
C ALA A 203 -15.59 -1.04 1.62
N ASN A 204 -14.29 -1.25 1.74
CA ASN A 204 -13.56 -1.28 3.01
C ASN A 204 -14.33 -2.10 4.07
N GLN A 205 -14.76 -3.30 3.72
CA GLN A 205 -15.53 -4.23 4.56
C GLN A 205 -16.90 -3.70 5.01
N GLY A 206 -17.47 -2.72 4.29
CA GLY A 206 -18.68 -2.00 4.69
C GLY A 206 -19.97 -2.78 4.51
N TYR A 207 -20.05 -3.69 3.55
CA TYR A 207 -21.27 -4.40 3.22
C TYR A 207 -21.38 -5.79 3.88
N THR A 208 -22.60 -6.26 3.99
CA THR A 208 -22.88 -7.70 4.07
C THR A 208 -22.81 -8.33 2.68
N VAL A 209 -22.75 -9.66 2.60
CA VAL A 209 -22.80 -10.39 1.32
C VAL A 209 -24.03 -9.96 0.48
N ASN A 210 -25.20 -9.85 1.10
CA ASN A 210 -26.42 -9.46 0.40
C ASN A 210 -26.40 -8.02 -0.11
N GLU A 211 -25.84 -7.08 0.65
CA GLU A 211 -25.67 -5.69 0.20
C GLU A 211 -24.68 -5.59 -0.95
N ALA A 212 -23.56 -6.32 -0.89
CA ALA A 212 -22.59 -6.36 -1.98
C ALA A 212 -23.21 -6.91 -3.27
N LEU A 213 -23.98 -8.02 -3.19
CA LEU A 213 -24.69 -8.58 -4.33
C LEU A 213 -25.79 -7.64 -4.86
N LYS A 214 -26.48 -6.92 -3.97
CA LYS A 214 -27.45 -5.90 -4.38
C LYS A 214 -26.80 -4.73 -5.10
N PHE A 215 -25.63 -4.26 -4.61
CA PHE A 215 -24.85 -3.23 -5.32
C PHE A 215 -24.50 -3.69 -6.74
N LEU A 216 -23.96 -4.90 -6.88
CA LEU A 216 -23.61 -5.46 -8.20
C LEU A 216 -24.83 -5.53 -9.12
N SER A 217 -26.00 -5.96 -8.63
CA SER A 217 -27.22 -6.03 -9.44
C SER A 217 -27.70 -4.66 -9.94
N HIS A 218 -27.38 -3.59 -9.20
CA HIS A 218 -27.73 -2.22 -9.66
C HIS A 218 -26.85 -1.73 -10.81
N ILE A 219 -25.64 -2.22 -10.98
CA ILE A 219 -24.72 -1.80 -12.05
C ILE A 219 -24.52 -2.85 -13.14
N GLU A 220 -25.22 -3.98 -13.04
CA GLU A 220 -25.10 -5.10 -13.97
C GLU A 220 -25.40 -4.66 -15.41
N GLY A 221 -24.51 -5.01 -16.34
CA GLY A 221 -24.60 -4.64 -17.75
C GLY A 221 -24.33 -3.17 -18.06
N GLU A 222 -24.12 -2.30 -17.07
CA GLU A 222 -23.86 -0.87 -17.26
C GLU A 222 -22.39 -0.50 -17.00
N ILE A 223 -21.83 -0.97 -15.88
CA ILE A 223 -20.47 -0.57 -15.46
C ILE A 223 -19.64 -1.82 -15.15
N PRO A 224 -18.75 -2.24 -16.06
CA PRO A 224 -17.81 -3.32 -15.78
C PRO A 224 -16.81 -2.90 -14.70
N LEU A 225 -16.63 -3.76 -13.70
CA LEU A 225 -15.64 -3.57 -12.66
C LEU A 225 -14.39 -4.40 -12.97
N ARG A 226 -13.21 -3.82 -12.75
CA ARG A 226 -11.96 -4.58 -12.80
C ARG A 226 -11.85 -5.56 -11.64
N TRP A 227 -12.23 -5.10 -10.43
CA TRP A 227 -12.49 -5.91 -9.24
C TRP A 227 -13.34 -5.15 -8.22
N PHE A 228 -13.89 -5.90 -7.27
CA PHE A 228 -14.56 -5.40 -6.08
C PHE A 228 -13.65 -5.69 -4.87
N GLU A 229 -13.13 -4.63 -4.24
CA GLU A 229 -12.20 -4.72 -3.12
C GLU A 229 -12.96 -4.73 -1.79
N GLU A 230 -12.53 -5.64 -0.90
CA GLU A 230 -13.09 -5.82 0.45
C GLU A 230 -14.61 -5.67 0.53
N PRO A 231 -15.40 -6.43 -0.28
CA PRO A 231 -16.84 -6.26 -0.37
C PRO A 231 -17.58 -6.52 0.95
N THR A 232 -17.04 -7.40 1.80
CA THR A 232 -17.75 -7.88 2.99
C THR A 232 -17.02 -7.62 4.28
N ARG A 233 -17.80 -7.54 5.38
CA ARG A 233 -17.28 -7.34 6.73
C ARG A 233 -16.30 -8.43 7.13
N TRP A 234 -15.29 -8.08 7.93
CA TRP A 234 -14.21 -8.96 8.37
C TRP A 234 -14.70 -10.28 9.00
N HIS A 235 -15.81 -10.24 9.76
CA HIS A 235 -16.38 -11.44 10.40
C HIS A 235 -17.12 -12.38 9.45
N ALA A 236 -17.33 -11.99 8.19
CA ALA A 236 -17.79 -12.92 7.16
C ALA A 236 -16.64 -13.77 6.62
N ASP A 237 -15.43 -13.46 6.98
CA ASP A 237 -14.16 -14.06 6.62
C ASP A 237 -14.01 -14.30 5.09
N TRP A 238 -13.16 -15.22 4.69
CA TRP A 238 -12.98 -15.61 3.29
C TRP A 238 -14.27 -16.18 2.65
N ARG A 239 -15.23 -16.69 3.42
CA ARG A 239 -16.51 -17.21 2.90
C ARG A 239 -17.36 -16.09 2.30
N GLY A 240 -17.43 -14.95 2.99
CA GLY A 240 -18.16 -13.79 2.48
C GLY A 240 -17.56 -13.27 1.17
N LEU A 241 -16.24 -13.17 1.10
CA LEU A 241 -15.52 -12.78 -0.13
C LEU A 241 -15.81 -13.75 -1.28
N ARG A 242 -15.68 -15.07 -1.02
CA ARG A 242 -15.96 -16.11 -2.01
C ARG A 242 -17.42 -16.09 -2.48
N ASP A 243 -18.36 -15.87 -1.58
CA ASP A 243 -19.79 -15.81 -1.93
C ASP A 243 -20.07 -14.62 -2.87
N VAL A 244 -19.50 -13.44 -2.60
CA VAL A 244 -19.61 -12.29 -3.52
C VAL A 244 -18.95 -12.59 -4.86
N ARG A 245 -17.74 -13.15 -4.85
CA ARG A 245 -17.01 -13.55 -6.05
C ARG A 245 -17.82 -14.48 -6.96
N LEU A 246 -18.34 -15.56 -6.40
CA LEU A 246 -19.02 -16.60 -7.18
C LEU A 246 -20.43 -16.20 -7.60
N ARG A 247 -21.21 -15.60 -6.69
CA ARG A 247 -22.62 -15.24 -6.93
C ARG A 247 -22.76 -13.90 -7.65
N GLY A 248 -21.81 -12.99 -7.43
CA GLY A 248 -21.75 -11.69 -8.08
C GLY A 248 -21.04 -11.71 -9.43
N ASN A 249 -20.40 -12.84 -9.80
CA ASN A 249 -19.61 -12.98 -11.03
C ASN A 249 -18.67 -11.79 -11.28
N VAL A 250 -17.93 -11.42 -10.24
CA VAL A 250 -17.00 -10.29 -10.22
C VAL A 250 -15.67 -10.74 -9.63
N ASN A 251 -14.55 -10.22 -10.14
CA ASN A 251 -13.27 -10.41 -9.49
C ASN A 251 -13.29 -9.74 -8.12
N VAL A 252 -12.80 -10.43 -7.10
CA VAL A 252 -12.71 -9.91 -5.73
C VAL A 252 -11.25 -9.67 -5.38
N ALA A 253 -10.97 -8.49 -4.80
CA ALA A 253 -9.69 -8.16 -4.21
C ALA A 253 -9.82 -8.06 -2.69
N ALA A 254 -8.81 -8.54 -1.98
CA ALA A 254 -8.64 -8.31 -0.54
C ALA A 254 -7.18 -8.56 -0.13
N GLY A 255 -6.83 -8.16 1.08
CA GLY A 255 -5.52 -8.44 1.65
C GLY A 255 -4.88 -7.30 2.42
N GLN A 256 -5.37 -6.06 2.28
CA GLN A 256 -4.81 -4.92 3.01
C GLN A 256 -4.94 -5.04 4.53
N SER A 257 -5.97 -5.73 5.00
CA SER A 257 -6.21 -5.98 6.43
C SER A 257 -5.45 -7.20 6.97
N GLU A 258 -4.75 -7.95 6.11
CA GLU A 258 -3.93 -9.09 6.50
C GLU A 258 -2.50 -8.66 6.83
N ILE A 259 -1.93 -9.29 7.83
CA ILE A 259 -0.59 -8.92 8.33
C ILE A 259 0.49 -9.94 7.99
N SER A 260 0.13 -11.02 7.28
CA SER A 260 1.09 -12.07 6.93
C SER A 260 0.64 -12.92 5.76
N ARG A 261 1.60 -13.64 5.15
CA ARG A 261 1.33 -14.67 4.14
C ARG A 261 0.38 -15.78 4.60
N VAL A 262 0.20 -15.97 5.92
CA VAL A 262 -0.68 -17.03 6.45
C VAL A 262 -2.15 -16.70 6.19
N GLY A 263 -2.59 -15.48 6.49
CA GLY A 263 -3.95 -15.03 6.18
C GLY A 263 -4.21 -15.02 4.68
N MET A 264 -3.24 -14.53 3.89
CA MET A 264 -3.34 -14.54 2.43
C MET A 264 -3.46 -15.96 1.86
N ARG A 265 -2.72 -16.93 2.41
CA ARG A 265 -2.85 -18.35 2.04
C ARG A 265 -4.28 -18.85 2.24
N GLU A 266 -4.90 -18.54 3.38
CA GLU A 266 -6.27 -18.97 3.67
C GLU A 266 -7.27 -18.41 2.64
N MET A 267 -7.14 -17.15 2.25
CA MET A 267 -7.97 -16.56 1.20
C MET A 267 -7.78 -17.26 -0.15
N MET A 268 -6.54 -17.53 -0.54
CA MET A 268 -6.21 -18.16 -1.82
C MET A 268 -6.64 -19.63 -1.88
N VAL A 269 -6.35 -20.43 -0.85
CA VAL A 269 -6.72 -21.85 -0.77
C VAL A 269 -8.24 -22.02 -0.84
N ASN A 270 -8.99 -21.10 -0.25
CA ASN A 270 -10.45 -21.13 -0.25
C ASN A 270 -11.10 -20.49 -1.48
N GLY A 271 -10.31 -20.00 -2.45
CA GLY A 271 -10.81 -19.38 -3.67
C GLY A 271 -11.61 -18.11 -3.41
N ALA A 272 -11.20 -17.33 -2.42
CA ALA A 272 -11.91 -16.13 -2.00
C ALA A 272 -11.59 -14.88 -2.82
N ILE A 273 -10.39 -14.82 -3.43
CA ILE A 273 -9.87 -13.65 -4.13
C ILE A 273 -9.30 -14.01 -5.50
N ASP A 274 -9.35 -13.04 -6.41
CA ASP A 274 -8.68 -13.03 -7.72
C ASP A 274 -7.50 -12.05 -7.75
N VAL A 275 -7.51 -11.07 -6.83
CA VAL A 275 -6.45 -10.08 -6.67
C VAL A 275 -6.07 -10.00 -5.19
N CYS A 276 -4.79 -10.16 -4.91
CA CYS A 276 -4.22 -10.00 -3.59
C CYS A 276 -3.73 -8.55 -3.43
N ASN A 277 -4.33 -7.81 -2.50
CA ASN A 277 -4.01 -6.41 -2.24
C ASN A 277 -3.24 -6.23 -0.92
N PHE A 278 -2.30 -7.14 -0.66
CA PHE A 278 -1.49 -7.14 0.56
C PHE A 278 -0.57 -5.92 0.62
N ASP A 279 -0.60 -5.22 1.76
CA ASP A 279 0.19 -4.01 1.99
C ASP A 279 1.53 -4.35 2.66
N ALA A 280 2.63 -4.08 1.99
CA ALA A 280 3.97 -4.29 2.54
C ALA A 280 4.24 -3.39 3.75
N SER A 281 3.69 -2.18 3.80
CA SER A 281 3.91 -1.22 4.90
C SER A 281 3.22 -1.65 6.19
N TRP A 282 2.12 -2.41 6.08
CA TRP A 282 1.37 -2.93 7.23
C TRP A 282 1.71 -4.39 7.55
N GLY A 283 2.18 -5.15 6.57
CA GLY A 283 2.38 -6.59 6.65
C GLY A 283 3.84 -7.04 6.76
N GLY A 284 4.72 -6.29 7.40
CA GLY A 284 6.10 -6.74 7.70
C GLY A 284 7.11 -6.51 6.59
N GLY A 285 6.83 -5.62 5.65
CA GLY A 285 7.77 -5.12 4.67
C GLY A 285 7.87 -5.92 3.36
N PRO A 286 8.76 -5.48 2.47
CA PRO A 286 9.03 -6.13 1.19
C PRO A 286 9.36 -7.63 1.30
N THR A 287 10.03 -8.05 2.36
CA THR A 287 10.37 -9.47 2.59
C THR A 287 9.11 -10.33 2.70
N GLU A 288 8.13 -9.95 3.50
CA GLU A 288 6.88 -10.71 3.62
C GLU A 288 6.02 -10.58 2.37
N TRP A 289 5.95 -9.39 1.76
CA TRP A 289 5.22 -9.17 0.52
C TRP A 289 5.72 -10.09 -0.61
N ARG A 290 7.03 -10.24 -0.76
CA ARG A 290 7.61 -11.12 -1.79
C ARG A 290 7.26 -12.60 -1.58
N ARG A 291 7.11 -13.04 -0.33
CA ARG A 291 6.60 -14.38 0.01
C ARG A 291 5.13 -14.53 -0.38
N VAL A 292 4.32 -13.48 -0.13
CA VAL A 292 2.92 -13.43 -0.58
C VAL A 292 2.84 -13.43 -2.10
N ALA A 293 3.71 -12.71 -2.79
CA ALA A 293 3.74 -12.67 -4.25
C ALA A 293 4.06 -14.04 -4.87
N ALA A 294 5.01 -14.76 -4.29
CA ALA A 294 5.32 -16.13 -4.72
C ALA A 294 4.13 -17.09 -4.50
N LEU A 295 3.44 -16.93 -3.38
CA LEU A 295 2.23 -17.69 -3.08
C LEU A 295 1.10 -17.37 -4.07
N ALA A 296 0.83 -16.09 -4.34
CA ALA A 296 -0.18 -15.64 -5.28
C ALA A 296 0.04 -16.22 -6.68
N SER A 297 1.29 -16.25 -7.14
CA SER A 297 1.66 -16.90 -8.41
C SER A 297 1.31 -18.38 -8.47
N ALA A 298 1.42 -19.10 -7.36
CA ALA A 298 1.08 -20.53 -7.28
C ALA A 298 -0.43 -20.81 -7.34
N PHE A 299 -1.26 -19.80 -7.04
CA PHE A 299 -2.73 -19.88 -7.06
C PHE A 299 -3.36 -19.14 -8.25
N ASP A 300 -2.55 -18.63 -9.20
CA ASP A 300 -3.02 -17.81 -10.32
C ASP A 300 -3.79 -16.55 -9.88
N VAL A 301 -3.38 -15.98 -8.74
CA VAL A 301 -3.95 -14.75 -8.18
C VAL A 301 -3.08 -13.56 -8.60
N GLN A 302 -3.72 -12.50 -9.11
CA GLN A 302 -3.03 -11.27 -9.46
C GLN A 302 -2.64 -10.48 -8.20
N LEU A 303 -1.69 -9.56 -8.35
CA LEU A 303 -1.25 -8.68 -7.27
C LEU A 303 -1.68 -7.24 -7.52
N GLY A 304 -2.37 -6.67 -6.56
CA GLY A 304 -2.40 -5.26 -6.27
C GLY A 304 -1.44 -4.94 -5.13
N HIS A 305 -1.50 -3.71 -4.65
CA HIS A 305 -0.89 -3.28 -3.40
C HIS A 305 -1.73 -2.11 -2.87
N HIS A 306 -2.11 -2.19 -1.61
CA HIS A 306 -2.84 -1.11 -0.98
C HIS A 306 -1.92 0.10 -0.82
N GLU A 307 -2.30 1.25 -1.38
CA GLU A 307 -1.61 2.54 -1.24
C GLU A 307 -0.07 2.49 -1.47
N GLU A 308 0.68 3.35 -0.80
CA GLU A 308 2.14 3.44 -0.75
C GLU A 308 2.82 3.32 -2.13
N ALA A 309 2.38 4.14 -3.08
CA ALA A 309 2.75 4.07 -4.51
C ALA A 309 4.25 3.93 -4.77
N GLN A 310 5.09 4.57 -3.95
CA GLN A 310 6.54 4.56 -4.10
C GLN A 310 7.15 3.19 -3.83
N VAL A 311 6.68 2.48 -2.80
CA VAL A 311 7.12 1.12 -2.46
C VAL A 311 6.43 0.13 -3.40
N ALA A 312 5.12 0.27 -3.56
CA ALA A 312 4.26 -0.59 -4.37
C ALA A 312 4.75 -0.71 -5.81
N SER A 313 5.21 0.39 -6.42
CA SER A 313 5.71 0.39 -7.79
C SER A 313 6.89 -0.57 -7.99
N HIS A 314 7.87 -0.57 -7.08
CA HIS A 314 9.01 -1.49 -7.14
C HIS A 314 8.58 -2.95 -6.98
N LEU A 315 7.67 -3.23 -6.05
CA LEU A 315 7.18 -4.57 -5.77
C LEU A 315 6.38 -5.13 -6.95
N LEU A 316 5.37 -4.39 -7.40
CA LEU A 316 4.47 -4.81 -8.48
C LEU A 316 5.18 -4.89 -9.84
N ALA A 317 6.13 -4.00 -10.12
CA ALA A 317 6.92 -4.04 -11.36
C ALA A 317 7.94 -5.19 -11.39
N SER A 318 8.30 -5.76 -10.26
CA SER A 318 9.25 -6.86 -10.19
C SER A 318 8.68 -8.20 -10.65
N VAL A 319 7.34 -8.35 -10.70
CA VAL A 319 6.65 -9.62 -10.97
C VAL A 319 5.67 -9.53 -12.16
N PRO A 320 5.43 -10.63 -12.90
CA PRO A 320 4.56 -10.59 -14.09
C PRO A 320 3.07 -10.37 -13.77
N HIS A 321 2.60 -10.80 -12.60
CA HIS A 321 1.19 -10.75 -12.18
C HIS A 321 0.83 -9.51 -11.35
N GLY A 322 1.72 -8.51 -11.24
CA GLY A 322 1.43 -7.18 -10.70
C GLY A 322 0.50 -6.40 -11.63
N THR A 323 -0.48 -5.68 -11.08
CA THR A 323 -1.51 -4.97 -11.85
C THR A 323 -1.30 -3.47 -11.89
N TYR A 324 -1.84 -2.74 -10.92
CA TYR A 324 -1.83 -1.28 -10.86
C TYR A 324 -1.19 -0.80 -9.57
N VAL A 325 -0.50 0.33 -9.66
CA VAL A 325 -0.12 1.14 -8.50
C VAL A 325 -1.26 2.09 -8.16
N GLU A 326 -1.56 2.25 -6.89
CA GLU A 326 -2.59 3.15 -6.38
C GLU A 326 -1.99 4.47 -5.93
N SER A 327 -2.66 5.59 -6.20
CA SER A 327 -2.27 6.89 -5.68
C SER A 327 -3.47 7.80 -5.44
N PHE A 328 -3.32 8.74 -4.54
CA PHE A 328 -4.32 9.76 -4.23
C PHE A 328 -4.02 11.08 -4.95
N SER A 329 -4.98 11.98 -4.92
CA SER A 329 -4.75 13.38 -5.31
C SER A 329 -3.77 14.07 -4.34
N PRO A 330 -3.07 15.14 -4.76
CA PRO A 330 -2.13 15.87 -3.91
C PRO A 330 -2.74 16.41 -2.60
N THR A 331 -4.02 16.71 -2.61
CA THR A 331 -4.73 17.19 -1.42
C THR A 331 -4.99 16.11 -0.39
N ARG A 332 -5.01 14.84 -0.81
CA ARG A 332 -5.23 13.67 0.04
C ARG A 332 -3.90 13.02 0.48
N ASP A 333 -2.89 13.03 -0.35
CA ASP A 333 -1.58 12.46 -0.03
C ASP A 333 -0.41 13.39 -0.39
N PRO A 334 -0.19 14.44 0.39
CA PRO A 334 0.94 15.33 0.18
C PRO A 334 2.29 14.61 0.35
N ILE A 335 2.34 13.48 1.06
CA ILE A 335 3.58 12.71 1.23
C ILE A 335 4.04 12.14 -0.12
N PHE A 336 3.18 11.43 -0.84
CA PHE A 336 3.52 10.93 -2.17
C PHE A 336 3.96 12.05 -3.13
N TRP A 337 3.31 13.21 -3.06
CA TRP A 337 3.52 14.29 -4.03
C TRP A 337 4.71 15.20 -3.72
N GLU A 338 5.08 15.36 -2.43
CA GLU A 338 6.03 16.41 -2.01
C GLU A 338 7.26 15.87 -1.23
N LEU A 339 7.22 14.64 -0.70
CA LEU A 339 8.31 14.09 0.14
C LEU A 339 9.57 13.75 -0.67
N LEU A 340 9.47 13.52 -1.99
CA LEU A 340 10.61 13.20 -2.83
C LEU A 340 10.94 14.33 -3.80
N ASP A 341 12.18 14.87 -3.74
CA ASP A 341 12.68 15.86 -4.69
C ASP A 341 12.80 15.29 -6.11
N ASN A 342 13.04 14.00 -6.22
CA ASN A 342 13.21 13.28 -7.47
C ASN A 342 12.06 12.28 -7.76
N ARG A 343 10.83 12.60 -7.31
CA ARG A 343 9.67 11.75 -7.61
C ARG A 343 9.59 11.49 -9.12
N GLN A 344 9.50 10.23 -9.48
CA GLN A 344 9.46 9.82 -10.87
C GLN A 344 8.22 10.36 -11.60
N PRO A 345 8.34 10.70 -12.88
CA PRO A 345 7.20 11.20 -13.65
C PRO A 345 6.15 10.12 -13.87
N LEU A 346 4.91 10.58 -14.00
CA LEU A 346 3.83 9.79 -14.57
C LEU A 346 3.78 10.07 -16.07
N VAL A 347 3.94 9.04 -16.87
CA VAL A 347 3.95 9.15 -18.34
C VAL A 347 2.82 8.32 -18.91
N ASN A 348 1.83 8.97 -19.50
CA ASN A 348 0.62 8.32 -20.06
C ASN A 348 -0.09 7.41 -19.03
N GLY A 349 -0.22 7.88 -17.79
CA GLY A 349 -0.86 7.12 -16.72
C GLY A 349 -0.02 5.98 -16.13
N GLU A 350 1.22 5.83 -16.55
CA GLU A 350 2.16 4.85 -16.00
C GLU A 350 3.21 5.51 -15.10
N PHE A 351 3.46 4.89 -13.96
CA PHE A 351 4.59 5.24 -13.09
C PHE A 351 5.87 4.63 -13.68
N VAL A 352 6.86 5.48 -13.95
CA VAL A 352 8.17 5.05 -14.46
C VAL A 352 9.06 4.71 -13.26
N LEU A 353 9.68 3.53 -13.26
CA LEU A 353 10.54 3.10 -12.16
C LEU A 353 11.92 3.78 -12.23
N PRO A 354 12.52 4.18 -11.09
CA PRO A 354 13.86 4.77 -11.09
C PRO A 354 14.92 3.72 -11.44
N ASP A 355 16.00 4.17 -12.07
CA ASP A 355 17.21 3.35 -12.32
C ASP A 355 18.25 3.49 -11.21
N ALA A 356 18.08 4.42 -10.29
CA ALA A 356 18.99 4.61 -9.17
C ALA A 356 18.93 3.46 -8.15
N PRO A 357 20.05 3.13 -7.49
CA PRO A 357 20.11 2.01 -6.52
C PRO A 357 19.16 2.17 -5.34
N GLY A 358 18.68 1.04 -4.83
CA GLY A 358 17.70 1.02 -3.75
C GLY A 358 16.31 1.39 -4.28
N PHE A 359 15.54 2.13 -3.49
CA PHE A 359 14.32 2.79 -3.98
C PHE A 359 14.62 3.97 -4.91
N GLY A 360 15.86 4.45 -4.96
CA GLY A 360 16.27 5.58 -5.78
C GLY A 360 15.76 6.93 -5.29
N TRP A 361 15.33 7.05 -4.02
CA TRP A 361 14.71 8.26 -3.49
C TRP A 361 15.71 9.30 -3.02
N GLN A 362 15.37 10.57 -3.25
CA GLN A 362 15.98 11.73 -2.63
C GLN A 362 14.90 12.41 -1.78
N LEU A 363 15.00 12.24 -0.46
CA LEU A 363 14.03 12.80 0.47
C LEU A 363 14.19 14.33 0.57
N ASN A 364 13.07 15.04 0.56
CA ASN A 364 13.00 16.48 0.74
C ASN A 364 13.14 16.83 2.22
N GLU A 365 14.32 17.27 2.63
CA GLU A 365 14.62 17.59 4.02
C GLU A 365 13.81 18.79 4.54
N ASP A 366 13.47 19.76 3.69
CA ASP A 366 12.62 20.90 4.09
C ASP A 366 11.20 20.45 4.39
N PHE A 367 10.67 19.50 3.61
CA PHE A 367 9.38 18.88 3.89
C PHE A 367 9.41 18.08 5.20
N ILE A 368 10.46 17.31 5.42
CA ILE A 368 10.67 16.55 6.66
C ILE A 368 10.71 17.49 7.85
N ASP A 369 11.55 18.53 7.80
CA ASP A 369 11.70 19.50 8.89
C ASP A 369 10.42 20.27 9.20
N LYS A 370 9.59 20.51 8.21
CA LYS A 370 8.30 21.17 8.36
C LYS A 370 7.26 20.34 9.08
N TYR A 371 7.23 19.03 8.82
CA TYR A 371 6.14 18.16 9.27
C TYR A 371 6.52 17.12 10.31
N ARG A 372 7.80 17.04 10.71
CA ARG A 372 8.22 16.14 11.78
C ARG A 372 7.62 16.54 13.14
N VAL A 373 7.24 15.53 13.94
CA VAL A 373 6.56 15.71 15.23
C VAL A 373 7.39 15.28 16.45
N ASP A 374 8.66 14.99 16.25
CA ASP A 374 9.62 14.56 17.29
C ASP A 374 10.61 15.68 17.73
N LYS A 375 10.24 16.93 17.43
CA LYS A 375 11.04 18.12 17.83
C LYS A 375 10.79 18.49 19.27
#